data_8581c4b9102616b562c6f76a642e26b5
#
_entry.id   8581c4b9102616b562c6f76a642e26b5
#
_cell.length_a   1.000
_cell.length_b   1.000
_cell.length_c   1.000
_cell.angle_alpha   90.00
_cell.angle_beta   90.00
_cell.angle_gamma   90.00
#
_symmetry.space_group_name_H-M   'P 1'
#
loop_
_entity.id
_entity.type
_entity.pdbx_description
1 polymer ?
#
loop_
_entity_poly.entity_id
_entity_poly.type
_entity_poly.pdbx_seq_one_letter_code
_entity_poly.pdbx_strand_id
1 'polypeptide(L)'
;MKALVSRLDSFGDVLLAGPAVRAVAARADHVTLLCGSRGAPAARLLPGVDEVLVWEAPWGGFEPPAVRRDDIDALVERIDADTALVLTSFHQSPLPTALVLRLAGVGYIAADSVDYPGSLLDLRHRRAPRAHEAEAALDLAEAAGFPRPDDGRLRVRTPPPAAAVTGPGPYVVLHPGASVPARAWSPERAAEAVRELAAAGHRVLVTGGPGERDLTAHVAGRHGTDLGGRTDAPELAGVLAGAAVVVTGNTAPAHLAAAVGTPVVSLFAPVVPAERWRPYGVPHVLLGDQDAPCADSRARDCPVPGHPCLNTVTATDVAAAVEKLLGET
;
A
#
# COMPACT_ATOMS: atom_id res chain seq x y z
N MET A 1 18.02 -20.92 7.81
CA MET A 1 16.56 -21.04 7.90
C MET A 1 15.95 -20.27 6.73
N LYS A 2 15.11 -20.91 5.93
CA LYS A 2 14.34 -20.30 4.86
C LYS A 2 13.00 -19.82 5.43
N ALA A 3 12.61 -18.61 5.15
CA ALA A 3 11.36 -18.04 5.64
C ALA A 3 10.44 -17.62 4.48
N LEU A 4 9.14 -17.81 4.65
CA LEU A 4 8.13 -17.33 3.73
C LEU A 4 7.27 -16.28 4.45
N VAL A 5 7.09 -15.12 3.84
CA VAL A 5 6.10 -14.13 4.26
C VAL A 5 5.00 -14.10 3.22
N SER A 6 3.75 -14.27 3.64
CA SER A 6 2.60 -14.19 2.74
C SER A 6 1.83 -12.89 2.96
N ARG A 7 1.59 -12.13 1.88
CA ARG A 7 0.66 -10.99 1.83
C ARG A 7 -0.03 -10.97 0.47
N LEU A 8 -1.24 -11.49 0.41
CA LEU A 8 -1.97 -11.79 -0.84
C LEU A 8 -2.82 -10.61 -1.36
N ASP A 9 -2.73 -9.47 -0.71
CA ASP A 9 -3.51 -8.27 -1.04
C ASP A 9 -2.87 -7.43 -2.15
N SER A 10 -3.17 -6.12 -2.15
CA SER A 10 -2.75 -5.18 -3.18
C SER A 10 -1.32 -4.65 -2.94
N PHE A 11 -0.85 -3.84 -3.89
CA PHE A 11 0.44 -3.15 -3.85
C PHE A 11 0.69 -2.42 -2.52
N GLY A 12 -0.28 -1.63 -2.05
CA GLY A 12 -0.15 -0.86 -0.80
C GLY A 12 -0.01 -1.76 0.43
N ASP A 13 -0.80 -2.84 0.48
CA ASP A 13 -0.76 -3.79 1.61
C ASP A 13 0.57 -4.54 1.67
N VAL A 14 1.15 -4.85 0.51
CA VAL A 14 2.49 -5.46 0.43
C VAL A 14 3.57 -4.49 0.94
N LEU A 15 3.48 -3.19 0.61
CA LEU A 15 4.40 -2.19 1.18
C LEU A 15 4.28 -2.10 2.70
N LEU A 16 3.06 -2.20 3.25
CA LEU A 16 2.81 -2.19 4.69
C LEU A 16 3.38 -3.44 5.41
N ALA A 17 3.60 -4.53 4.70
CA ALA A 17 4.30 -5.70 5.21
C ALA A 17 5.83 -5.50 5.33
N GLY A 18 6.39 -4.46 4.71
CA GLY A 18 7.84 -4.22 4.62
C GLY A 18 8.61 -4.26 5.94
N PRO A 19 8.14 -3.63 7.03
CA PRO A 19 8.79 -3.73 8.34
C PRO A 19 8.90 -5.17 8.86
N ALA A 20 7.84 -5.97 8.75
CA ALA A 20 7.83 -7.38 9.15
C ALA A 20 8.77 -8.22 8.26
N VAL A 21 8.79 -7.95 6.94
CA VAL A 21 9.73 -8.60 6.01
C VAL A 21 11.17 -8.35 6.43
N ARG A 22 11.53 -7.12 6.79
CA ARG A 22 12.90 -6.81 7.25
C ARG A 22 13.23 -7.46 8.60
N ALA A 23 12.24 -7.58 9.50
CA ALA A 23 12.43 -8.31 10.76
C ALA A 23 12.74 -9.78 10.50
N VAL A 24 12.03 -10.43 9.56
CA VAL A 24 12.28 -11.79 9.13
C VAL A 24 13.67 -11.90 8.47
N ALA A 25 13.99 -11.01 7.54
CA ALA A 25 15.25 -11.03 6.80
C ALA A 25 16.49 -10.82 7.70
N ALA A 26 16.34 -10.16 8.85
CA ALA A 26 17.43 -10.04 9.83
C ALA A 26 17.82 -11.37 10.50
N ARG A 27 17.04 -12.42 10.34
CA ARG A 27 17.23 -13.75 10.98
C ARG A 27 17.22 -14.90 10.00
N ALA A 28 16.59 -14.75 8.84
CA ALA A 28 16.50 -15.77 7.80
C ALA A 28 17.67 -15.66 6.81
N ASP A 29 18.12 -16.79 6.29
CA ASP A 29 19.13 -16.86 5.23
C ASP A 29 18.53 -16.58 3.85
N HIS A 30 17.21 -16.81 3.72
CA HIS A 30 16.44 -16.58 2.49
C HIS A 30 14.99 -16.24 2.83
N VAL A 31 14.46 -15.22 2.19
CA VAL A 31 13.08 -14.77 2.38
C VAL A 31 12.32 -14.79 1.05
N THR A 32 11.34 -15.68 0.99
CA THR A 32 10.34 -15.70 -0.11
C THR A 32 9.11 -14.89 0.29
N LEU A 33 8.70 -13.93 -0.56
CA LEU A 33 7.44 -13.21 -0.39
C LEU A 33 6.38 -13.79 -1.34
N LEU A 34 5.36 -14.43 -0.78
CA LEU A 34 4.19 -14.93 -1.50
C LEU A 34 3.12 -13.84 -1.60
N CYS A 35 2.78 -13.43 -2.82
CA CYS A 35 1.78 -12.38 -3.07
C CYS A 35 1.00 -12.62 -4.37
N GLY A 36 -0.13 -11.90 -4.54
CA GLY A 36 -0.84 -11.85 -5.81
C GLY A 36 -0.12 -10.97 -6.86
N SER A 37 -0.54 -11.05 -8.12
CA SER A 37 0.02 -10.26 -9.22
C SER A 37 -0.01 -8.75 -8.95
N ARG A 38 -1.07 -8.26 -8.29
CA ARG A 38 -1.22 -6.85 -7.91
C ARG A 38 -0.22 -6.39 -6.83
N GLY A 39 0.26 -7.31 -6.01
CA GLY A 39 1.26 -7.05 -4.98
C GLY A 39 2.70 -7.22 -5.47
N ALA A 40 2.91 -8.00 -6.52
CA ALA A 40 4.24 -8.39 -6.99
C ALA A 40 5.17 -7.21 -7.34
N PRO A 41 4.72 -6.11 -7.97
CA PRO A 41 5.59 -4.96 -8.19
C PRO A 41 6.10 -4.33 -6.88
N ALA A 42 5.26 -4.26 -5.83
CA ALA A 42 5.67 -3.78 -4.51
C ALA A 42 6.64 -4.75 -3.83
N ALA A 43 6.38 -6.06 -3.92
CA ALA A 43 7.22 -7.10 -3.35
C ALA A 43 8.68 -6.99 -3.83
N ARG A 44 8.89 -6.69 -5.12
CA ARG A 44 10.22 -6.50 -5.72
C ARG A 44 10.93 -5.24 -5.23
N LEU A 45 10.18 -4.26 -4.71
CA LEU A 45 10.75 -3.04 -4.12
C LEU A 45 11.19 -3.25 -2.66
N LEU A 46 10.69 -4.28 -1.96
CA LEU A 46 10.97 -4.43 -0.53
C LEU A 46 12.40 -4.88 -0.27
N PRO A 47 13.14 -4.18 0.63
CA PRO A 47 14.40 -4.68 1.15
C PRO A 47 14.19 -5.98 1.94
N GLY A 48 15.11 -6.92 1.79
CA GLY A 48 15.08 -8.20 2.50
C GLY A 48 14.25 -9.29 1.83
N VAL A 49 13.63 -9.03 0.69
CA VAL A 49 13.01 -10.07 -0.15
C VAL A 49 14.05 -10.60 -1.13
N ASP A 50 14.28 -11.90 -1.11
CA ASP A 50 15.20 -12.61 -2.03
C ASP A 50 14.42 -13.15 -3.23
N GLU A 51 13.23 -13.70 -2.98
CA GLU A 51 12.37 -14.28 -4.01
C GLU A 51 10.94 -13.78 -3.89
N VAL A 52 10.28 -13.52 -5.04
CA VAL A 52 8.86 -13.19 -5.11
C VAL A 52 8.10 -14.33 -5.77
N LEU A 53 7.28 -15.02 -4.99
CA LEU A 53 6.41 -16.08 -5.43
C LEU A 53 5.01 -15.50 -5.74
N VAL A 54 4.65 -15.43 -7.02
CA VAL A 54 3.37 -14.87 -7.44
C VAL A 54 2.34 -15.97 -7.58
N TRP A 55 1.19 -15.78 -6.92
CA TRP A 55 0.04 -16.70 -6.98
C TRP A 55 -1.28 -15.98 -6.70
N GLU A 56 -2.30 -16.24 -7.50
CA GLU A 56 -3.65 -15.70 -7.32
C GLU A 56 -4.44 -16.59 -6.37
N ALA A 57 -4.55 -16.18 -5.13
CA ALA A 57 -5.25 -16.96 -4.11
C ALA A 57 -6.77 -16.96 -4.35
N PRO A 58 -7.42 -18.15 -4.33
CA PRO A 58 -8.87 -18.24 -4.52
C PRO A 58 -9.70 -17.65 -3.37
N TRP A 59 -9.07 -17.18 -2.32
CA TRP A 59 -9.70 -16.54 -1.15
C TRP A 59 -9.23 -15.08 -0.96
N GLY A 60 -8.57 -14.49 -1.96
CA GLY A 60 -8.05 -13.13 -1.92
C GLY A 60 -8.54 -12.28 -3.09
N GLY A 61 -8.38 -10.96 -2.96
CA GLY A 61 -8.72 -10.02 -4.02
C GLY A 61 -10.22 -9.73 -4.19
N PHE A 62 -10.57 -8.98 -5.25
CA PHE A 62 -11.96 -8.60 -5.55
C PHE A 62 -12.69 -9.62 -6.44
N GLU A 63 -11.95 -10.30 -7.28
CA GLU A 63 -12.46 -11.31 -8.25
C GLU A 63 -11.56 -12.54 -8.15
N PRO A 64 -11.69 -13.32 -7.04
CA PRO A 64 -10.83 -14.47 -6.85
C PRO A 64 -11.13 -15.57 -7.88
N PRO A 65 -10.11 -16.29 -8.36
CA PRO A 65 -10.31 -17.44 -9.22
C PRO A 65 -11.02 -18.57 -8.46
N ALA A 66 -11.57 -19.52 -9.20
CA ALA A 66 -12.13 -20.74 -8.58
C ALA A 66 -11.01 -21.57 -7.92
N VAL A 67 -11.36 -22.24 -6.81
CA VAL A 67 -10.44 -23.18 -6.17
C VAL A 67 -10.22 -24.38 -7.10
N ARG A 68 -8.97 -24.63 -7.48
CA ARG A 68 -8.56 -25.75 -8.32
C ARG A 68 -7.42 -26.52 -7.64
N ARG A 69 -7.57 -27.83 -7.62
CA ARG A 69 -6.58 -28.71 -6.99
C ARG A 69 -5.21 -28.55 -7.64
N ASP A 70 -5.16 -28.58 -8.97
CA ASP A 70 -3.89 -28.50 -9.73
C ASP A 70 -3.14 -27.20 -9.43
N ASP A 71 -3.83 -26.07 -9.23
CA ASP A 71 -3.23 -24.77 -8.90
C ASP A 71 -2.66 -24.79 -7.46
N ILE A 72 -3.33 -25.47 -6.54
CA ILE A 72 -2.83 -25.65 -5.16
C ILE A 72 -1.62 -26.59 -5.15
N ASP A 73 -1.69 -27.73 -5.84
CA ASP A 73 -0.59 -28.70 -5.91
C ASP A 73 0.67 -28.04 -6.55
N ALA A 74 0.49 -27.27 -7.63
CA ALA A 74 1.57 -26.51 -8.26
C ALA A 74 2.20 -25.45 -7.35
N LEU A 75 1.39 -24.80 -6.48
CA LEU A 75 1.95 -23.88 -5.49
C LEU A 75 2.71 -24.62 -4.39
N VAL A 76 2.16 -25.71 -3.88
CA VAL A 76 2.77 -26.55 -2.84
C VAL A 76 4.15 -27.01 -3.27
N GLU A 77 4.33 -27.46 -4.52
CA GLU A 77 5.62 -27.89 -5.08
C GLU A 77 6.68 -26.78 -5.16
N ARG A 78 6.24 -25.51 -5.21
CA ARG A 78 7.14 -24.34 -5.32
C ARG A 78 7.55 -23.76 -3.97
N ILE A 79 6.84 -24.11 -2.90
CA ILE A 79 7.13 -23.59 -1.57
C ILE A 79 8.29 -24.38 -0.96
N ASP A 80 9.36 -23.67 -0.61
CA ASP A 80 10.54 -24.20 0.08
C ASP A 80 10.85 -23.26 1.26
N ALA A 81 10.24 -23.55 2.42
CA ALA A 81 10.41 -22.74 3.63
C ALA A 81 10.30 -23.56 4.90
N ASP A 82 11.15 -23.26 5.88
CA ASP A 82 11.13 -23.86 7.23
C ASP A 82 10.03 -23.22 8.10
N THR A 83 9.82 -21.90 7.90
CA THR A 83 8.90 -21.07 8.70
C THR A 83 8.10 -20.12 7.81
N ALA A 84 6.88 -19.79 8.22
CA ALA A 84 6.06 -18.83 7.50
C ALA A 84 5.31 -17.86 8.42
N LEU A 85 5.21 -16.61 7.98
CA LEU A 85 4.32 -15.58 8.54
C LEU A 85 3.19 -15.31 7.54
N VAL A 86 1.94 -15.52 7.97
CA VAL A 86 0.78 -15.24 7.13
C VAL A 86 0.18 -13.91 7.56
N LEU A 87 0.50 -12.86 6.81
CA LEU A 87 -0.01 -11.51 7.02
C LEU A 87 -1.33 -11.33 6.26
N THR A 88 -2.35 -10.90 6.98
CA THR A 88 -3.69 -10.64 6.44
C THR A 88 -4.20 -9.29 6.92
N SER A 89 -5.15 -8.70 6.20
CA SER A 89 -5.93 -7.59 6.73
C SER A 89 -6.88 -8.10 7.83
N PHE A 90 -7.30 -7.21 8.72
CA PHE A 90 -8.05 -7.56 9.96
C PHE A 90 -9.35 -8.36 9.71
N HIS A 91 -9.88 -8.33 8.52
CA HIS A 91 -11.15 -8.98 8.12
C HIS A 91 -10.97 -10.30 7.36
N GLN A 92 -9.74 -10.70 7.13
CA GLN A 92 -9.40 -11.92 6.40
C GLN A 92 -9.02 -13.04 7.36
N SER A 93 -9.21 -14.28 6.93
CA SER A 93 -8.72 -15.46 7.64
C SER A 93 -7.37 -15.91 7.05
N PRO A 94 -6.36 -16.16 7.88
CA PRO A 94 -5.09 -16.73 7.43
C PRO A 94 -5.17 -18.24 7.16
N LEU A 95 -6.23 -18.91 7.63
CA LEU A 95 -6.29 -20.37 7.71
C LEU A 95 -6.24 -21.08 6.35
N PRO A 96 -6.87 -20.59 5.26
CA PRO A 96 -6.70 -21.21 3.95
C PRO A 96 -5.25 -21.20 3.46
N THR A 97 -4.55 -20.08 3.65
CA THR A 97 -3.12 -19.98 3.32
C THR A 97 -2.28 -20.89 4.21
N ALA A 98 -2.56 -20.93 5.51
CA ALA A 98 -1.88 -21.81 6.45
C ALA A 98 -2.04 -23.29 6.09
N LEU A 99 -3.23 -23.70 5.61
CA LEU A 99 -3.45 -25.07 5.13
C LEU A 99 -2.52 -25.42 3.95
N VAL A 100 -2.42 -24.53 2.96
CA VAL A 100 -1.53 -24.74 1.81
C VAL A 100 -0.07 -24.83 2.24
N LEU A 101 0.37 -23.97 3.17
CA LEU A 101 1.72 -24.00 3.73
C LEU A 101 2.00 -25.30 4.50
N ARG A 102 1.02 -25.85 5.24
CA ARG A 102 1.15 -27.18 5.88
C ARG A 102 1.27 -28.30 4.87
N LEU A 103 0.50 -28.27 3.78
CA LEU A 103 0.61 -29.24 2.69
C LEU A 103 1.99 -29.20 2.02
N ALA A 104 2.61 -28.02 1.97
CA ALA A 104 3.98 -27.82 1.50
C ALA A 104 5.07 -28.25 2.52
N GLY A 105 4.67 -28.68 3.72
CA GLY A 105 5.61 -29.16 4.74
C GLY A 105 6.26 -28.07 5.60
N VAL A 106 5.74 -26.83 5.58
CA VAL A 106 6.25 -25.74 6.43
C VAL A 106 6.08 -26.10 7.91
N GLY A 107 7.21 -26.16 8.64
CA GLY A 107 7.28 -26.66 10.01
C GLY A 107 6.69 -25.71 11.05
N TYR A 108 6.86 -24.39 10.89
CA TYR A 108 6.36 -23.37 11.80
C TYR A 108 5.57 -22.30 11.07
N ILE A 109 4.32 -22.06 11.48
CA ILE A 109 3.43 -21.05 10.87
C ILE A 109 2.86 -20.13 11.93
N ALA A 110 3.07 -18.81 11.76
CA ALA A 110 2.54 -17.76 12.61
C ALA A 110 1.54 -16.87 11.86
N ALA A 111 0.43 -16.53 12.48
CA ALA A 111 -0.57 -15.63 11.91
C ALA A 111 -1.45 -14.96 12.96
N ASP A 112 -2.02 -13.79 12.60
CA ASP A 112 -3.17 -13.23 13.31
C ASP A 112 -4.42 -14.05 12.98
N SER A 113 -5.11 -14.59 13.99
CA SER A 113 -6.37 -15.29 13.74
C SER A 113 -7.37 -15.11 14.87
N VAL A 114 -8.59 -14.68 14.52
CA VAL A 114 -9.74 -14.68 15.44
C VAL A 114 -10.36 -16.06 15.55
N ASP A 115 -10.21 -16.90 14.52
CA ASP A 115 -10.73 -18.26 14.49
C ASP A 115 -9.79 -19.24 15.19
N TYR A 116 -10.35 -20.36 15.64
CA TYR A 116 -9.55 -21.45 16.20
C TYR A 116 -8.80 -22.18 15.06
N PRO A 117 -7.47 -22.21 15.09
CA PRO A 117 -6.69 -22.70 13.94
C PRO A 117 -6.44 -24.22 13.96
N GLY A 118 -6.72 -24.93 15.06
CA GLY A 118 -6.28 -26.31 15.22
C GLY A 118 -4.75 -26.42 15.09
N SER A 119 -4.29 -27.37 14.29
CA SER A 119 -2.85 -27.61 13.99
C SER A 119 -2.32 -26.75 12.83
N LEU A 120 -3.12 -25.85 12.27
CA LEU A 120 -2.67 -25.03 11.13
C LEU A 120 -1.68 -23.94 11.52
N LEU A 121 -1.75 -23.44 12.76
CA LEU A 121 -0.85 -22.40 13.26
C LEU A 121 -0.10 -22.91 14.50
N ASP A 122 1.20 -22.69 14.55
CA ASP A 122 2.02 -22.88 15.78
C ASP A 122 1.89 -21.66 16.68
N LEU A 123 1.84 -20.46 16.08
CA LEU A 123 1.54 -19.21 16.77
C LEU A 123 0.25 -18.61 16.27
N ARG A 124 -0.77 -18.59 17.13
CA ARG A 124 -1.98 -17.82 16.95
C ARG A 124 -1.82 -16.48 17.65
N HIS A 125 -1.42 -15.47 16.92
CA HIS A 125 -1.33 -14.10 17.43
C HIS A 125 -2.70 -13.41 17.41
N ARG A 126 -2.84 -12.38 18.21
CA ARG A 126 -4.00 -11.48 18.19
C ARG A 126 -3.52 -10.04 18.13
N ARG A 127 -3.76 -9.40 16.99
CA ARG A 127 -3.40 -8.00 16.81
C ARG A 127 -4.13 -7.08 17.76
N ALA A 128 -3.52 -5.98 18.15
CA ALA A 128 -4.18 -4.95 18.93
C ALA A 128 -5.37 -4.34 18.15
N PRO A 129 -6.48 -4.03 18.82
CA PRO A 129 -7.58 -3.33 18.19
C PRO A 129 -7.11 -2.03 17.52
N ARG A 130 -7.55 -1.78 16.28
CA ARG A 130 -7.21 -0.57 15.51
C ARG A 130 -5.71 -0.34 15.24
N ALA A 131 -4.85 -1.33 15.46
CA ALA A 131 -3.44 -1.23 15.10
C ALA A 131 -3.29 -0.90 13.62
N HIS A 132 -2.33 -0.03 13.30
CA HIS A 132 -1.94 0.22 11.91
C HIS A 132 -1.47 -1.08 11.25
N GLU A 133 -1.78 -1.31 9.97
CA GLU A 133 -1.45 -2.59 9.31
C GLU A 133 0.07 -2.88 9.32
N ALA A 134 0.92 -1.85 9.23
CA ALA A 134 2.37 -2.03 9.35
C ALA A 134 2.80 -2.46 10.77
N GLU A 135 2.20 -1.87 11.81
CA GLU A 135 2.47 -2.25 13.19
C GLU A 135 1.96 -3.65 13.49
N ALA A 136 0.73 -3.98 13.06
CA ALA A 136 0.17 -5.31 13.27
C ALA A 136 1.02 -6.40 12.59
N ALA A 137 1.56 -6.14 11.40
CA ALA A 137 2.48 -7.05 10.73
C ALA A 137 3.79 -7.23 11.50
N LEU A 138 4.33 -6.14 12.03
CA LEU A 138 5.59 -6.15 12.79
C LEU A 138 5.40 -6.81 14.16
N ASP A 139 4.28 -6.55 14.86
CA ASP A 139 3.94 -7.20 16.14
C ASP A 139 3.82 -8.73 15.98
N LEU A 140 3.23 -9.19 14.87
CA LEU A 140 3.19 -10.62 14.56
C LEU A 140 4.61 -11.18 14.34
N ALA A 141 5.47 -10.45 13.61
CA ALA A 141 6.86 -10.89 13.39
C ALA A 141 7.63 -10.98 14.72
N GLU A 142 7.48 -9.98 15.62
CA GLU A 142 8.10 -10.01 16.95
C GLU A 142 7.59 -11.19 17.79
N ALA A 143 6.29 -11.42 17.82
CA ALA A 143 5.68 -12.54 18.53
C ALA A 143 6.18 -13.91 17.98
N ALA A 144 6.49 -13.98 16.68
CA ALA A 144 7.05 -15.16 16.03
C ALA A 144 8.58 -15.31 16.22
N GLY A 145 9.23 -14.42 17.00
CA GLY A 145 10.65 -14.48 17.31
C GLY A 145 11.56 -13.68 16.36
N PHE A 146 11.01 -12.81 15.54
CA PHE A 146 11.74 -11.91 14.64
C PHE A 146 11.72 -10.48 15.20
N PRO A 147 12.71 -10.05 16.00
CA PRO A 147 12.69 -8.75 16.65
C PRO A 147 12.82 -7.62 15.63
N ARG A 148 12.30 -6.44 15.96
CA ARG A 148 12.40 -5.22 15.15
C ARG A 148 13.86 -4.94 14.80
N PRO A 149 14.23 -4.90 13.51
CA PRO A 149 15.62 -4.66 13.12
C PRO A 149 15.98 -3.16 13.07
N ASP A 150 14.99 -2.28 13.06
CA ASP A 150 15.13 -0.84 12.84
C ASP A 150 13.93 -0.04 13.45
N ASP A 151 13.73 1.19 12.98
CA ASP A 151 12.67 2.09 13.44
C ASP A 151 11.24 1.70 13.02
N GLY A 152 11.07 0.61 12.28
CA GLY A 152 9.77 0.10 11.82
C GLY A 152 9.13 0.88 10.65
N ARG A 153 9.76 1.96 10.16
CA ARG A 153 9.21 2.75 9.04
C ARG A 153 9.14 1.94 7.75
N LEU A 154 8.23 2.33 6.87
CA LEU A 154 8.20 1.77 5.51
C LEU A 154 9.50 2.13 4.78
N ARG A 155 9.99 1.20 3.96
CA ARG A 155 11.17 1.39 3.11
C ARG A 155 11.03 0.58 1.84
N VAL A 156 11.60 1.11 0.78
CA VAL A 156 11.85 0.40 -0.47
C VAL A 156 13.35 0.37 -0.77
N ARG A 157 13.77 -0.51 -1.66
CA ARG A 157 15.14 -0.47 -2.22
C ARG A 157 15.37 0.91 -2.82
N THR A 158 16.61 1.39 -2.84
CA THR A 158 16.95 2.70 -3.41
C THR A 158 16.34 2.83 -4.80
N PRO A 159 15.40 3.77 -5.01
CA PRO A 159 14.77 3.94 -6.31
C PRO A 159 15.73 4.59 -7.31
N PRO A 160 15.53 4.41 -8.62
CA PRO A 160 16.32 5.07 -9.64
C PRO A 160 16.12 6.59 -9.60
N PRO A 161 17.14 7.39 -9.99
CA PRO A 161 16.99 8.83 -10.14
C PRO A 161 15.90 9.19 -11.15
N ALA A 162 14.95 10.04 -10.77
CA ALA A 162 13.82 10.41 -11.61
C ALA A 162 14.04 11.69 -12.45
N ALA A 163 15.20 12.35 -12.37
CA ALA A 163 15.47 13.65 -12.99
C ALA A 163 15.18 13.70 -14.50
N ALA A 164 15.41 12.59 -15.21
CA ALA A 164 15.10 12.48 -16.65
C ALA A 164 13.60 12.60 -16.96
N VAL A 165 12.74 12.20 -16.02
CA VAL A 165 11.28 12.23 -16.17
C VAL A 165 10.69 13.49 -15.53
N THR A 166 11.22 13.87 -14.37
CA THR A 166 10.70 15.00 -13.58
C THR A 166 11.25 16.36 -14.03
N GLY A 167 12.42 16.41 -14.66
CA GLY A 167 13.13 17.65 -14.89
C GLY A 167 13.71 18.26 -13.59
N PRO A 168 14.41 19.41 -13.68
CA PRO A 168 15.09 20.04 -12.54
C PRO A 168 14.13 20.82 -11.62
N GLY A 169 14.58 21.05 -10.37
CA GLY A 169 13.89 21.87 -9.36
C GLY A 169 12.84 21.12 -8.56
N PRO A 170 12.36 21.74 -7.47
CA PRO A 170 11.35 21.14 -6.59
C PRO A 170 9.99 20.99 -7.28
N TYR A 171 9.22 20.00 -6.84
CA TYR A 171 7.87 19.76 -7.36
C TYR A 171 6.96 19.08 -6.31
N VAL A 172 5.66 19.25 -6.53
CA VAL A 172 4.61 18.50 -5.84
C VAL A 172 4.08 17.43 -6.79
N VAL A 173 3.83 16.23 -6.27
CA VAL A 173 3.16 15.18 -7.04
C VAL A 173 1.69 15.14 -6.67
N LEU A 174 0.81 15.08 -7.67
CA LEU A 174 -0.60 14.75 -7.50
C LEU A 174 -0.92 13.45 -8.23
N HIS A 175 -1.43 12.44 -7.49
CA HIS A 175 -1.87 11.16 -8.05
C HIS A 175 -3.39 11.03 -7.88
N PRO A 176 -4.19 11.30 -8.92
CA PRO A 176 -5.65 11.37 -8.81
C PRO A 176 -6.32 9.99 -8.81
N GLY A 177 -5.63 8.96 -9.28
CA GLY A 177 -6.17 7.62 -9.49
C GLY A 177 -6.47 6.86 -8.21
N ALA A 178 -7.52 6.04 -8.25
CA ALA A 178 -7.86 5.10 -7.20
C ALA A 178 -8.46 3.82 -7.78
N SER A 179 -7.96 2.66 -7.35
CA SER A 179 -8.49 1.35 -7.79
C SER A 179 -9.86 1.02 -7.21
N VAL A 180 -10.31 1.78 -6.21
CA VAL A 180 -11.62 1.64 -5.55
C VAL A 180 -12.38 2.94 -5.77
N PRO A 181 -13.50 2.95 -6.53
CA PRO A 181 -14.25 4.18 -6.84
C PRO A 181 -14.67 4.99 -5.62
N ALA A 182 -15.04 4.32 -4.52
CA ALA A 182 -15.37 5.00 -3.25
C ALA A 182 -14.19 5.76 -2.59
N ARG A 183 -12.98 5.64 -3.13
CA ARG A 183 -11.78 6.36 -2.67
C ARG A 183 -11.27 7.37 -3.69
N ALA A 184 -11.96 7.50 -4.83
CA ALA A 184 -11.58 8.43 -5.89
C ALA A 184 -12.07 9.84 -5.55
N TRP A 185 -11.18 10.82 -5.65
CA TRP A 185 -11.55 12.24 -5.62
C TRP A 185 -12.01 12.68 -7.00
N SER A 186 -12.89 13.72 -7.08
CA SER A 186 -13.38 14.22 -8.37
C SER A 186 -12.22 14.68 -9.26
N PRO A 187 -12.18 14.24 -10.54
CA PRO A 187 -11.20 14.71 -11.50
C PRO A 187 -11.19 16.23 -11.68
N GLU A 188 -12.36 16.87 -11.63
CA GLU A 188 -12.53 18.32 -11.74
C GLU A 188 -11.87 19.04 -10.55
N ARG A 189 -12.09 18.54 -9.34
CA ARG A 189 -11.46 19.04 -8.12
C ARG A 189 -9.94 18.84 -8.15
N ALA A 190 -9.49 17.68 -8.64
CA ALA A 190 -8.07 17.42 -8.81
C ALA A 190 -7.41 18.40 -9.80
N ALA A 191 -8.08 18.68 -10.92
CA ALA A 191 -7.63 19.68 -11.89
C ALA A 191 -7.64 21.12 -11.30
N GLU A 192 -8.64 21.44 -10.47
CA GLU A 192 -8.66 22.71 -9.72
C GLU A 192 -7.47 22.83 -8.77
N ALA A 193 -7.14 21.76 -8.03
CA ALA A 193 -5.99 21.74 -7.13
C ALA A 193 -4.66 21.90 -7.88
N VAL A 194 -4.49 21.27 -9.03
CA VAL A 194 -3.30 21.46 -9.88
C VAL A 194 -3.19 22.93 -10.30
N ARG A 195 -4.30 23.57 -10.71
CA ARG A 195 -4.30 24.99 -11.12
C ARG A 195 -3.96 25.91 -9.94
N GLU A 196 -4.50 25.64 -8.77
CA GLU A 196 -4.29 26.47 -7.57
C GLU A 196 -2.84 26.34 -7.08
N LEU A 197 -2.30 25.13 -7.00
CA LEU A 197 -0.90 24.89 -6.67
C LEU A 197 0.05 25.56 -7.67
N ALA A 198 -0.24 25.46 -8.98
CA ALA A 198 0.56 26.14 -10.00
C ALA A 198 0.49 27.66 -9.89
N ALA A 199 -0.68 28.24 -9.55
CA ALA A 199 -0.84 29.67 -9.30
C ALA A 199 -0.07 30.14 -8.05
N ALA A 200 0.11 29.26 -7.05
CA ALA A 200 0.95 29.50 -5.89
C ALA A 200 2.47 29.36 -6.19
N GLY A 201 2.85 29.01 -7.42
CA GLY A 201 4.25 28.91 -7.85
C GLY A 201 4.84 27.50 -7.78
N HIS A 202 4.04 26.48 -7.42
CA HIS A 202 4.50 25.11 -7.39
C HIS A 202 4.49 24.48 -8.79
N ARG A 203 5.53 23.71 -9.07
CA ARG A 203 5.55 22.82 -10.22
C ARG A 203 4.83 21.53 -9.83
N VAL A 204 3.77 21.17 -10.57
CA VAL A 204 2.96 20.00 -10.26
C VAL A 204 3.16 18.90 -11.30
N LEU A 205 3.51 17.70 -10.86
CA LEU A 205 3.59 16.50 -11.69
C LEU A 205 2.38 15.62 -11.37
N VAL A 206 1.64 15.22 -12.42
CA VAL A 206 0.46 14.38 -12.27
C VAL A 206 0.81 12.96 -12.70
N THR A 207 0.75 12.01 -11.76
CA THR A 207 1.12 10.61 -11.98
C THR A 207 -0.10 9.70 -12.04
N GLY A 208 0.01 8.59 -12.75
CA GLY A 208 -1.03 7.56 -12.87
C GLY A 208 -0.52 6.34 -13.61
N GLY A 209 -1.24 5.23 -13.48
CA GLY A 209 -0.94 4.00 -14.22
C GLY A 209 -1.29 4.08 -15.72
N PRO A 210 -0.93 3.08 -16.52
CA PRO A 210 -1.25 3.05 -17.96
C PRO A 210 -2.74 3.18 -18.29
N GLY A 211 -3.62 2.68 -17.41
CA GLY A 211 -5.08 2.78 -17.55
C GLY A 211 -5.67 4.13 -17.11
N GLU A 212 -4.85 5.06 -16.60
CA GLU A 212 -5.28 6.34 -16.05
C GLU A 212 -4.81 7.54 -16.89
N ARG A 213 -4.32 7.31 -18.12
CA ARG A 213 -3.75 8.36 -18.99
C ARG A 213 -4.73 9.50 -19.28
N ASP A 214 -5.98 9.17 -19.57
CA ASP A 214 -7.01 10.19 -19.86
C ASP A 214 -7.32 11.02 -18.60
N LEU A 215 -7.36 10.38 -17.45
CA LEU A 215 -7.55 11.03 -16.15
C LEU A 215 -6.37 11.98 -15.84
N THR A 216 -5.14 11.50 -15.97
CA THR A 216 -3.95 12.31 -15.67
C THR A 216 -3.79 13.47 -16.63
N ALA A 217 -4.06 13.27 -17.91
CA ALA A 217 -4.05 14.33 -18.93
C ALA A 217 -5.11 15.41 -18.63
N HIS A 218 -6.33 14.98 -18.25
CA HIS A 218 -7.39 15.91 -17.84
C HIS A 218 -6.99 16.73 -16.60
N VAL A 219 -6.47 16.06 -15.56
CA VAL A 219 -6.08 16.68 -14.29
C VAL A 219 -4.89 17.61 -14.45
N ALA A 220 -3.88 17.23 -15.22
CA ALA A 220 -2.70 18.06 -15.49
C ALA A 220 -3.07 19.33 -16.30
N GLY A 221 -3.95 19.17 -17.28
CA GLY A 221 -4.34 20.26 -18.16
C GLY A 221 -3.12 21.01 -18.72
N ARG A 222 -3.18 22.34 -18.69
CA ARG A 222 -2.05 23.22 -19.10
C ARG A 222 -1.18 23.66 -17.91
N HIS A 223 -1.54 23.30 -16.68
CA HIS A 223 -0.92 23.81 -15.45
C HIS A 223 0.00 22.78 -14.77
N GLY A 224 -0.20 21.48 -15.04
CA GLY A 224 0.65 20.40 -14.55
C GLY A 224 1.44 19.73 -15.67
N THR A 225 2.40 18.88 -15.29
CA THR A 225 3.09 17.97 -16.19
C THR A 225 2.47 16.59 -16.08
N ASP A 226 1.93 16.06 -17.18
CA ASP A 226 1.34 14.74 -17.24
C ASP A 226 2.41 13.64 -17.34
N LEU A 227 2.44 12.75 -16.36
CA LEU A 227 3.27 11.53 -16.28
C LEU A 227 2.44 10.24 -16.30
N GLY A 228 1.17 10.29 -16.70
CA GLY A 228 0.29 9.15 -16.76
C GLY A 228 0.81 8.02 -17.63
N GLY A 229 0.98 6.82 -17.03
CA GLY A 229 1.50 5.64 -17.71
C GLY A 229 2.94 5.75 -18.23
N ARG A 230 3.73 6.69 -17.70
CA ARG A 230 5.12 6.93 -18.09
C ARG A 230 6.14 6.41 -17.08
N THR A 231 5.68 5.79 -16.00
CA THR A 231 6.53 5.25 -14.93
C THR A 231 6.09 3.83 -14.60
N ASP A 232 7.04 2.96 -14.36
CA ASP A 232 6.85 1.69 -13.66
C ASP A 232 6.92 1.90 -12.14
N ALA A 233 6.86 0.84 -11.34
CA ALA A 233 6.87 0.95 -9.87
C ALA A 233 8.19 1.51 -9.30
N PRO A 234 9.39 1.05 -9.73
CA PRO A 234 10.67 1.65 -9.35
C PRO A 234 10.79 3.13 -9.75
N GLU A 235 10.42 3.48 -10.98
CA GLU A 235 10.48 4.85 -11.48
C GLU A 235 9.50 5.76 -10.72
N LEU A 236 8.28 5.29 -10.45
CA LEU A 236 7.33 6.02 -9.61
C LEU A 236 7.90 6.25 -8.21
N ALA A 237 8.54 5.25 -7.60
CA ALA A 237 9.21 5.43 -6.31
C ALA A 237 10.27 6.55 -6.39
N GLY A 238 11.04 6.62 -7.48
CA GLY A 238 12.00 7.70 -7.73
C GLY A 238 11.34 9.08 -7.88
N VAL A 239 10.23 9.16 -8.62
CA VAL A 239 9.43 10.40 -8.75
C VAL A 239 8.90 10.85 -7.40
N LEU A 240 8.36 9.92 -6.59
CA LEU A 240 7.85 10.25 -5.26
C LEU A 240 8.97 10.65 -4.29
N ALA A 241 10.13 10.00 -4.35
CA ALA A 241 11.28 10.31 -3.50
C ALA A 241 11.85 11.73 -3.73
N GLY A 242 11.76 12.25 -4.95
CA GLY A 242 12.18 13.61 -5.29
C GLY A 242 11.11 14.68 -5.08
N ALA A 243 9.88 14.31 -4.72
CA ALA A 243 8.80 15.25 -4.49
C ALA A 243 8.93 15.93 -3.12
N ALA A 244 8.59 17.22 -3.04
CA ALA A 244 8.50 17.92 -1.77
C ALA A 244 7.28 17.46 -0.95
N VAL A 245 6.13 17.23 -1.63
CA VAL A 245 4.89 16.70 -1.04
C VAL A 245 4.18 15.85 -2.09
N VAL A 246 3.50 14.78 -1.65
CA VAL A 246 2.62 13.96 -2.50
C VAL A 246 1.17 14.17 -2.08
N VAL A 247 0.30 14.51 -3.03
CA VAL A 247 -1.15 14.59 -2.86
C VAL A 247 -1.79 13.38 -3.52
N THR A 248 -2.50 12.55 -2.76
CA THR A 248 -3.13 11.33 -3.29
C THR A 248 -4.26 10.83 -2.41
N GLY A 249 -5.13 9.98 -2.93
CA GLY A 249 -6.13 9.26 -2.15
C GLY A 249 -5.51 8.23 -1.18
N ASN A 250 -6.37 7.55 -0.40
CA ASN A 250 -5.95 6.41 0.42
C ASN A 250 -5.72 5.16 -0.48
N THR A 251 -4.66 5.21 -1.25
CA THR A 251 -4.27 4.24 -2.30
C THR A 251 -2.78 3.90 -2.21
N ALA A 252 -2.34 3.03 -3.09
CA ALA A 252 -0.95 2.56 -3.11
C ALA A 252 0.12 3.68 -3.15
N PRO A 253 -0.02 4.76 -3.93
CA PRO A 253 0.94 5.87 -3.94
C PRO A 253 1.15 6.54 -2.58
N ALA A 254 0.14 6.59 -1.69
CA ALA A 254 0.30 7.13 -0.34
C ALA A 254 1.32 6.30 0.47
N HIS A 255 1.24 4.97 0.38
CA HIS A 255 2.16 4.07 1.06
C HIS A 255 3.55 4.07 0.40
N LEU A 256 3.62 4.23 -0.92
CA LEU A 256 4.89 4.33 -1.62
C LEU A 256 5.62 5.64 -1.30
N ALA A 257 4.89 6.77 -1.23
CA ALA A 257 5.43 8.04 -0.77
C ALA A 257 5.97 7.94 0.67
N ALA A 258 5.21 7.31 1.56
CA ALA A 258 5.67 7.03 2.92
C ALA A 258 6.92 6.14 2.94
N ALA A 259 7.02 5.15 2.04
CA ALA A 259 8.17 4.24 1.97
C ALA A 259 9.46 4.90 1.43
N VAL A 260 9.35 6.00 0.71
CA VAL A 260 10.48 6.82 0.27
C VAL A 260 10.72 8.05 1.16
N GLY A 261 9.93 8.22 2.23
CA GLY A 261 10.11 9.28 3.21
C GLY A 261 9.46 10.62 2.87
N THR A 262 8.64 10.69 1.82
CA THR A 262 8.02 11.93 1.35
C THR A 262 6.74 12.26 2.12
N PRO A 263 6.52 13.51 2.56
CA PRO A 263 5.28 13.95 3.20
C PRO A 263 4.04 13.77 2.30
N VAL A 264 2.88 13.46 2.91
CA VAL A 264 1.66 13.11 2.15
C VAL A 264 0.46 13.95 2.58
N VAL A 265 -0.21 14.59 1.63
CA VAL A 265 -1.60 15.03 1.76
C VAL A 265 -2.47 13.87 1.27
N SER A 266 -3.19 13.23 2.18
CA SER A 266 -4.01 12.06 1.90
C SER A 266 -5.50 12.44 1.86
N LEU A 267 -6.10 12.35 0.69
CA LEU A 267 -7.55 12.45 0.47
C LEU A 267 -8.19 11.15 0.91
N PHE A 268 -8.54 11.06 2.19
CA PHE A 268 -8.87 9.80 2.83
C PHE A 268 -10.38 9.57 2.91
N ALA A 269 -10.88 8.62 2.11
CA ALA A 269 -12.27 8.17 2.20
C ALA A 269 -12.43 7.20 3.39
N PRO A 270 -13.43 7.40 4.28
CA PRO A 270 -13.56 6.65 5.53
C PRO A 270 -14.13 5.24 5.37
N VAL A 271 -14.32 4.76 4.13
CA VAL A 271 -14.76 3.36 3.86
C VAL A 271 -13.85 2.31 4.49
N VAL A 272 -12.62 2.70 4.86
CA VAL A 272 -11.72 1.94 5.73
C VAL A 272 -11.20 2.88 6.82
N PRO A 273 -10.91 2.36 8.05
CA PRO A 273 -10.47 3.22 9.15
C PRO A 273 -9.07 3.81 8.91
N ALA A 274 -8.94 5.11 9.09
CA ALA A 274 -7.69 5.83 8.86
C ALA A 274 -6.56 5.34 9.78
N GLU A 275 -6.86 4.95 11.01
CA GLU A 275 -5.88 4.43 11.97
C GLU A 275 -5.10 3.23 11.42
N ARG A 276 -5.71 2.44 10.51
CA ARG A 276 -5.10 1.24 9.95
C ARG A 276 -4.30 1.49 8.67
N TRP A 277 -4.68 2.50 7.86
CA TRP A 277 -4.12 2.68 6.51
C TRP A 277 -3.67 4.11 6.17
N ARG A 278 -3.65 5.04 7.12
CA ARG A 278 -3.06 6.37 6.87
C ARG A 278 -1.58 6.25 6.48
N PRO A 279 -0.98 7.28 5.85
CA PRO A 279 0.47 7.28 5.60
C PRO A 279 1.25 7.02 6.88
N TYR A 280 2.19 6.07 6.83
CA TYR A 280 2.88 5.56 8.01
C TYR A 280 4.32 6.04 8.11
N GLY A 281 4.69 6.63 9.25
CA GLY A 281 6.07 7.02 9.56
C GLY A 281 6.56 8.30 8.87
N VAL A 282 5.66 9.07 8.23
CA VAL A 282 5.97 10.36 7.59
C VAL A 282 4.99 11.44 8.03
N PRO A 283 5.38 12.74 7.94
CA PRO A 283 4.44 13.85 8.10
C PRO A 283 3.29 13.71 7.11
N HIS A 284 2.06 13.90 7.59
CA HIS A 284 0.89 13.83 6.69
C HIS A 284 -0.28 14.67 7.18
N VAL A 285 -1.11 15.08 6.24
CA VAL A 285 -2.41 15.70 6.48
C VAL A 285 -3.49 14.79 5.90
N LEU A 286 -4.50 14.44 6.70
CA LEU A 286 -5.68 13.74 6.21
C LEU A 286 -6.77 14.75 5.87
N LEU A 287 -7.27 14.72 4.65
CA LEU A 287 -8.41 15.48 4.19
C LEU A 287 -9.55 14.51 3.86
N GLY A 288 -10.78 14.95 4.11
CA GLY A 288 -11.98 14.14 3.94
C GLY A 288 -12.72 13.94 5.27
N ASP A 289 -14.05 13.83 5.19
CA ASP A 289 -14.91 13.62 6.34
C ASP A 289 -14.80 12.15 6.82
N GLN A 290 -14.17 11.95 7.97
CA GLN A 290 -13.96 10.64 8.55
C GLN A 290 -15.21 10.09 9.27
N ASP A 291 -16.20 10.95 9.53
CA ASP A 291 -17.46 10.61 10.21
C ASP A 291 -18.62 10.40 9.20
N ALA A 292 -18.32 10.42 7.89
CA ALA A 292 -19.32 10.19 6.86
C ALA A 292 -20.07 8.85 7.05
N PRO A 293 -21.36 8.76 6.64
CA PRO A 293 -22.19 7.57 6.90
C PRO A 293 -21.64 6.24 6.34
N CYS A 294 -20.68 6.30 5.43
CA CYS A 294 -20.00 5.13 4.87
C CYS A 294 -18.74 4.70 5.65
N ALA A 295 -18.47 5.31 6.81
CA ALA A 295 -17.31 4.94 7.62
C ALA A 295 -17.30 3.43 7.95
N ASP A 296 -16.14 2.81 7.81
CA ASP A 296 -15.87 1.38 8.05
C ASP A 296 -16.72 0.39 7.19
N SER A 297 -17.46 0.88 6.20
CA SER A 297 -18.32 0.05 5.34
C SER A 297 -17.55 -0.89 4.41
N ARG A 298 -16.31 -0.56 4.08
CA ARG A 298 -15.48 -1.23 3.07
C ARG A 298 -16.13 -1.23 1.67
N ALA A 299 -17.05 -0.31 1.44
CA ALA A 299 -17.74 -0.19 0.17
C ALA A 299 -16.77 0.04 -0.98
N ARG A 300 -16.96 -0.68 -2.09
CA ARG A 300 -16.21 -0.48 -3.33
C ARG A 300 -16.70 0.74 -4.07
N ASP A 301 -18.01 0.90 -4.14
CA ASP A 301 -18.67 2.08 -4.70
C ASP A 301 -19.29 2.90 -3.58
N CYS A 302 -19.28 4.23 -3.73
CA CYS A 302 -19.78 5.10 -2.67
C CYS A 302 -21.29 4.86 -2.44
N PRO A 303 -21.71 4.43 -1.24
CA PRO A 303 -23.11 4.19 -0.95
C PRO A 303 -23.89 5.47 -0.62
N VAL A 304 -23.19 6.62 -0.50
CA VAL A 304 -23.79 7.89 -0.13
C VAL A 304 -23.88 8.78 -1.38
N PRO A 305 -25.08 9.24 -1.77
CA PRO A 305 -25.25 10.12 -2.92
C PRO A 305 -24.35 11.37 -2.84
N GLY A 306 -23.70 11.69 -3.95
CA GLY A 306 -22.83 12.87 -4.04
C GLY A 306 -21.45 12.72 -3.44
N HIS A 307 -21.08 11.55 -2.90
CA HIS A 307 -19.74 11.24 -2.37
C HIS A 307 -19.20 12.33 -1.40
N PRO A 308 -19.98 12.70 -0.35
CA PRO A 308 -19.71 13.91 0.42
C PRO A 308 -18.38 13.91 1.14
N CYS A 309 -17.88 12.74 1.58
CA CYS A 309 -16.64 12.66 2.34
C CYS A 309 -15.41 13.24 1.61
N LEU A 310 -15.35 13.12 0.27
CA LEU A 310 -14.27 13.68 -0.54
C LEU A 310 -14.71 14.89 -1.37
N ASN A 311 -15.98 14.96 -1.79
CA ASN A 311 -16.44 16.08 -2.62
C ASN A 311 -16.54 17.42 -1.84
N THR A 312 -16.54 17.39 -0.51
CA THR A 312 -16.43 18.60 0.31
C THR A 312 -15.00 19.13 0.39
N VAL A 313 -13.99 18.32 0.09
CA VAL A 313 -12.60 18.77 0.05
C VAL A 313 -12.39 19.66 -1.17
N THR A 314 -11.96 20.89 -0.93
CA THR A 314 -11.71 21.88 -1.98
C THR A 314 -10.26 21.90 -2.44
N ALA A 315 -9.98 22.51 -3.59
CA ALA A 315 -8.62 22.76 -4.04
C ALA A 315 -7.82 23.61 -3.04
N THR A 316 -8.48 24.58 -2.40
CA THR A 316 -7.88 25.44 -1.37
C THR A 316 -7.46 24.64 -0.12
N ASP A 317 -8.27 23.65 0.30
CA ASP A 317 -7.89 22.77 1.41
C ASP A 317 -6.63 21.98 1.09
N VAL A 318 -6.52 21.48 -0.16
CA VAL A 318 -5.34 20.76 -0.63
C VAL A 318 -4.13 21.68 -0.68
N ALA A 319 -4.25 22.89 -1.24
CA ALA A 319 -3.15 23.85 -1.29
C ALA A 319 -2.67 24.23 0.12
N ALA A 320 -3.59 24.53 1.04
CA ALA A 320 -3.25 24.83 2.43
C ALA A 320 -2.54 23.66 3.13
N ALA A 321 -2.95 22.40 2.86
CA ALA A 321 -2.30 21.22 3.40
C ALA A 321 -0.89 21.01 2.84
N VAL A 322 -0.67 21.31 1.55
CA VAL A 322 0.66 21.29 0.93
C VAL A 322 1.57 22.32 1.57
N GLU A 323 1.12 23.58 1.69
CA GLU A 323 1.91 24.66 2.32
C GLU A 323 2.28 24.32 3.78
N LYS A 324 1.34 23.73 4.53
CA LYS A 324 1.59 23.29 5.90
C LYS A 324 2.74 22.29 5.94
N LEU A 325 2.74 21.25 5.09
CA LEU A 325 3.79 20.24 5.06
C LEU A 325 5.14 20.79 4.57
N LEU A 326 5.14 21.76 3.65
CA LEU A 326 6.35 22.44 3.19
C LEU A 326 6.98 23.30 4.29
N GLY A 327 6.17 23.91 5.16
CA GLY A 327 6.65 24.71 6.30
C GLY A 327 7.15 23.87 7.49
N GLU A 328 6.83 22.57 7.55
CA GLU A 328 7.26 21.65 8.60
C GLU A 328 8.57 20.90 8.22
N THR A 329 9.06 21.05 6.99
CA THR A 329 10.26 20.40 6.45
C THR A 329 11.43 21.37 6.44
#